data_3020fd1d6584b6381d09b314521b66f0
#
_entry.id   3020fd1d6584b6381d09b314521b66f0
#
_cell.length_a   1.000
_cell.length_b   1.000
_cell.length_c   1.000
_cell.angle_alpha   90.00
_cell.angle_beta   90.00
_cell.angle_gamma   90.00
#
_symmetry.space_group_name_H-M   'P 1'
#
loop_
_entity.id
_entity.type
_entity.pdbx_description
1 polymer ?
#
loop_
_entity_poly.entity_id
_entity_poly.type
_entity_poly.pdbx_seq_one_letter_code
_entity_poly.pdbx_strand_id
1 'polypeptide(L)'
;MNQLETIKGRLNAWIKSLAGDGEIPSDPQELRLRKAILILLSATCTVLGVFWGITYFSLGRPLAGSLPLGYSAMSAGSLVYYLVSKRYKFFCRSQLFLILVLPFVLQWSLGGFAASGSVIIWSILAPIGALMFAGTTRAIPWFWAYLLLMVLSGFLDGRKLSQPALPPLIIIISFVMNIGAVSAIVIFLLKFFVHAREQAMAELDREHRKVRQSLSLAMEVQQNLLPRGNPSVRGLDIAGKSAYCDETGGDYYDFLKSESPATGTVRVVVGDVSDHGIPSALLMATARATIRQRSSRPGSIAEIVTDTNRQLTADVEDSGRFMTLFYTEINRPGNHLHWLNAGHEPAIIYDPVSDSFEELH
;
A
#
# COMPACT_ATOMS: atom_id res chain seq x y z
N MET A 1 6.93 17.23 29.88
CA MET A 1 6.25 16.73 28.68
C MET A 1 5.73 17.85 27.78
N ASN A 2 5.24 18.98 28.31
CA ASN A 2 4.65 20.09 27.51
C ASN A 2 5.62 20.91 26.63
N GLN A 3 6.90 21.05 26.97
CA GLN A 3 7.82 21.86 26.14
C GLN A 3 8.24 21.20 24.83
N LEU A 4 8.41 19.89 24.80
CA LEU A 4 8.74 19.13 23.60
C LEU A 4 7.58 19.08 22.58
N GLU A 5 6.34 19.02 23.04
CA GLU A 5 5.16 19.10 22.17
C GLU A 5 4.97 20.52 21.59
N THR A 6 5.24 21.54 22.38
CA THR A 6 5.19 22.94 21.92
C THR A 6 6.27 23.23 20.87
N ILE A 7 7.48 22.69 21.05
CA ILE A 7 8.57 22.81 20.08
C ILE A 7 8.24 22.03 18.80
N LYS A 8 7.70 20.81 18.91
CA LYS A 8 7.19 20.05 17.76
C LYS A 8 6.08 20.78 17.00
N GLY A 9 5.12 21.36 17.72
CA GLY A 9 4.04 22.15 17.12
C GLY A 9 4.55 23.39 16.37
N ARG A 10 5.49 24.14 16.95
CA ARG A 10 6.13 25.30 16.32
C ARG A 10 7.00 24.90 15.11
N LEU A 11 7.74 23.81 15.22
CA LEU A 11 8.56 23.30 14.12
C LEU A 11 7.69 22.83 12.95
N ASN A 12 6.61 22.13 13.23
CA ASN A 12 5.63 21.71 12.21
C ASN A 12 4.91 22.89 11.56
N ALA A 13 4.55 23.92 12.34
CA ALA A 13 3.94 25.14 11.80
C ALA A 13 4.93 25.93 10.94
N TRP A 14 6.19 26.00 11.36
CA TRP A 14 7.27 26.66 10.60
C TRP A 14 7.64 25.87 9.33
N ILE A 15 7.73 24.54 9.40
CA ILE A 15 7.90 23.66 8.25
C ILE A 15 6.72 23.83 7.27
N LYS A 16 5.49 23.92 7.78
CA LYS A 16 4.30 24.19 6.95
C LYS A 16 4.33 25.56 6.29
N SER A 17 4.82 26.60 6.97
CA SER A 17 4.93 27.94 6.38
C SER A 17 6.01 28.00 5.30
N LEU A 18 7.16 27.38 5.51
CA LEU A 18 8.22 27.24 4.49
C LEU A 18 7.82 26.36 3.31
N ALA A 19 7.01 25.32 3.57
CA ALA A 19 6.46 24.46 2.52
C ALA A 19 5.38 25.18 1.72
N GLY A 20 4.58 26.05 2.34
CA GLY A 20 3.45 26.75 1.70
C GLY A 20 3.84 27.59 0.50
N ASP A 21 5.01 28.24 0.53
CA ASP A 21 5.53 29.06 -0.60
C ASP A 21 6.02 28.20 -1.79
N GLY A 22 6.30 26.91 -1.56
CA GLY A 22 6.77 25.95 -2.58
C GLY A 22 5.71 24.93 -3.02
N GLU A 23 4.52 24.91 -2.39
CA GLU A 23 3.49 23.88 -2.63
C GLU A 23 2.70 24.13 -3.92
N ILE A 24 2.50 23.06 -4.66
CA ILE A 24 1.41 22.96 -5.64
C ILE A 24 0.23 22.34 -4.86
N PRO A 25 -0.96 22.96 -4.83
CA PRO A 25 -2.10 22.47 -4.03
C PRO A 25 -2.50 21.02 -4.30
N SER A 26 -2.14 20.48 -5.47
CA SER A 26 -2.41 19.11 -5.89
C SER A 26 -1.35 18.07 -5.46
N ASP A 27 -0.26 18.48 -4.78
CA ASP A 27 0.80 17.55 -4.39
C ASP A 27 0.32 16.60 -3.28
N PRO A 28 0.59 15.29 -3.39
CA PRO A 28 0.39 14.34 -2.31
C PRO A 28 1.15 14.76 -1.03
N GLN A 29 0.59 14.45 0.14
CA GLN A 29 1.18 14.83 1.43
C GLN A 29 2.65 14.38 1.57
N GLU A 30 2.97 13.18 1.09
CA GLU A 30 4.34 12.65 1.08
C GLU A 30 5.31 13.51 0.26
N LEU A 31 4.89 13.96 -0.92
CA LEU A 31 5.72 14.81 -1.77
C LEU A 31 5.96 16.20 -1.15
N ARG A 32 4.94 16.76 -0.50
CA ARG A 32 5.06 18.03 0.23
C ARG A 32 6.11 17.93 1.34
N LEU A 33 6.07 16.85 2.10
CA LEU A 33 7.02 16.61 3.19
C LEU A 33 8.45 16.41 2.67
N ARG A 34 8.65 15.67 1.59
CA ARG A 34 9.96 15.51 0.92
C ARG A 34 10.51 16.85 0.45
N LYS A 35 9.67 17.72 -0.13
CA LYS A 35 10.06 19.08 -0.56
C LYS A 35 10.50 19.94 0.64
N ALA A 36 9.73 19.96 1.72
CA ALA A 36 10.04 20.72 2.93
C ALA A 36 11.37 20.30 3.55
N ILE A 37 11.64 19.00 3.65
CA ILE A 37 12.90 18.48 4.19
C ILE A 37 14.09 18.87 3.29
N LEU A 38 13.95 18.78 1.98
CA LEU A 38 15.02 19.16 1.06
C LEU A 38 15.31 20.66 1.15
N ILE A 39 14.29 21.53 1.27
CA ILE A 39 14.45 22.96 1.47
C ILE A 39 15.21 23.23 2.79
N LEU A 40 14.77 22.63 3.88
CA LEU A 40 15.39 22.79 5.20
C LEU A 40 16.86 22.32 5.18
N LEU A 41 17.13 21.16 4.60
CA LEU A 41 18.49 20.61 4.49
C LEU A 41 19.37 21.51 3.63
N SER A 42 18.90 21.98 2.48
CA SER A 42 19.65 22.87 1.61
C SER A 42 19.94 24.22 2.27
N ALA A 43 18.99 24.80 2.98
CA ALA A 43 19.18 26.04 3.73
C ALA A 43 20.23 25.88 4.85
N THR A 44 20.15 24.77 5.60
CA THR A 44 21.13 24.46 6.66
C THR A 44 22.55 24.29 6.08
N CYS A 45 22.68 23.50 5.00
CA CYS A 45 23.98 23.31 4.35
C CYS A 45 24.52 24.61 3.75
N THR A 46 23.66 25.50 3.24
CA THR A 46 24.04 26.81 2.74
C THR A 46 24.66 27.67 3.86
N VAL A 47 24.02 27.73 5.03
CA VAL A 47 24.54 28.47 6.19
C VAL A 47 25.86 27.88 6.68
N LEU A 48 25.97 26.55 6.79
CA LEU A 48 27.22 25.89 7.16
C LEU A 48 28.34 26.11 6.14
N GLY A 49 28.00 26.16 4.85
CA GLY A 49 28.95 26.49 3.80
C GLY A 49 29.55 27.92 3.95
N VAL A 50 28.72 28.89 4.29
CA VAL A 50 29.22 30.27 4.60
C VAL A 50 30.15 30.25 5.80
N PHE A 51 29.79 29.59 6.88
CA PHE A 51 30.59 29.45 8.08
C PHE A 51 31.99 28.85 7.78
N TRP A 52 32.02 27.70 7.10
CA TRP A 52 33.28 27.07 6.74
C TRP A 52 34.09 27.87 5.73
N GLY A 53 33.46 28.54 4.78
CA GLY A 53 34.12 29.41 3.82
C GLY A 53 34.88 30.55 4.52
N ILE A 54 34.22 31.26 5.44
CA ILE A 54 34.83 32.30 6.24
C ILE A 54 35.98 31.74 7.10
N THR A 55 35.78 30.58 7.71
CA THR A 55 36.81 29.91 8.53
C THR A 55 38.07 29.61 7.71
N TYR A 56 37.94 29.04 6.51
CA TYR A 56 39.12 28.78 5.67
C TYR A 56 39.80 30.06 5.17
N PHE A 57 39.03 31.12 4.89
CA PHE A 57 39.63 32.40 4.55
C PHE A 57 40.44 32.98 5.72
N SER A 58 39.93 32.93 6.95
CA SER A 58 40.64 33.41 8.14
C SER A 58 41.90 32.59 8.46
N LEU A 59 41.96 31.34 7.99
CA LEU A 59 43.14 30.47 8.09
C LEU A 59 44.14 30.66 6.92
N GLY A 60 43.97 31.68 6.09
CA GLY A 60 44.85 31.96 4.96
C GLY A 60 44.71 30.97 3.79
N ARG A 61 43.54 30.33 3.64
CA ARG A 61 43.26 29.33 2.60
C ARG A 61 42.19 29.82 1.62
N PRO A 62 42.49 30.79 0.74
CA PRO A 62 41.49 31.43 -0.10
C PRO A 62 40.83 30.47 -1.07
N LEU A 63 41.55 29.48 -1.66
CA LEU A 63 40.95 28.47 -2.53
C LEU A 63 40.00 27.59 -1.77
N ALA A 64 40.38 27.04 -0.62
CA ALA A 64 39.49 26.21 0.21
C ALA A 64 38.32 26.99 0.76
N GLY A 65 38.45 28.31 1.04
CA GLY A 65 37.33 29.15 1.47
C GLY A 65 36.36 29.51 0.37
N SER A 66 36.85 29.72 -0.86
CA SER A 66 35.97 30.04 -2.01
C SER A 66 35.03 28.90 -2.40
N LEU A 67 35.43 27.65 -2.18
CA LEU A 67 34.61 26.45 -2.55
C LEU A 67 33.31 26.37 -1.74
N PRO A 68 33.28 26.40 -0.40
CA PRO A 68 32.04 26.41 0.38
C PRO A 68 31.18 27.65 0.15
N LEU A 69 31.80 28.84 -0.08
CA LEU A 69 31.05 30.05 -0.44
C LEU A 69 30.39 29.92 -1.81
N GLY A 70 31.09 29.37 -2.80
CA GLY A 70 30.56 29.09 -4.12
C GLY A 70 29.37 28.09 -4.06
N TYR A 71 29.53 27.04 -3.24
CA TYR A 71 28.42 26.14 -2.94
C TYR A 71 27.20 26.88 -2.37
N SER A 72 27.42 27.70 -1.35
CA SER A 72 26.36 28.45 -0.69
C SER A 72 25.62 29.37 -1.66
N ALA A 73 26.35 30.06 -2.54
CA ALA A 73 25.77 30.91 -3.57
C ALA A 73 24.95 30.10 -4.59
N MET A 74 25.48 28.97 -5.09
CA MET A 74 24.78 28.10 -6.04
C MET A 74 23.58 27.42 -5.42
N SER A 75 23.67 26.94 -4.18
CA SER A 75 22.57 26.32 -3.44
C SER A 75 21.46 27.34 -3.18
N ALA A 76 21.75 28.53 -2.72
CA ALA A 76 20.77 29.59 -2.54
C ALA A 76 20.13 30.01 -3.87
N GLY A 77 20.89 30.17 -4.94
CA GLY A 77 20.39 30.47 -6.28
C GLY A 77 19.44 29.37 -6.80
N SER A 78 19.80 28.11 -6.60
CA SER A 78 18.94 26.96 -6.94
C SER A 78 17.65 26.94 -6.13
N LEU A 79 17.70 27.31 -4.85
CA LEU A 79 16.51 27.42 -3.99
C LEU A 79 15.60 28.56 -4.47
N VAL A 80 16.14 29.74 -4.73
CA VAL A 80 15.38 30.88 -5.26
C VAL A 80 14.73 30.52 -6.60
N TYR A 81 15.51 29.90 -7.51
CA TYR A 81 14.97 29.42 -8.78
C TYR A 81 13.81 28.45 -8.58
N TYR A 82 13.91 27.52 -7.61
CA TYR A 82 12.84 26.59 -7.29
C TYR A 82 11.58 27.32 -6.77
N LEU A 83 11.75 28.28 -5.86
CA LEU A 83 10.61 29.03 -5.30
C LEU A 83 9.82 29.77 -6.39
N VAL A 84 10.50 30.26 -7.42
CA VAL A 84 9.89 30.96 -8.56
C VAL A 84 9.34 30.00 -9.61
N SER A 85 10.15 29.03 -10.06
CA SER A 85 9.81 28.14 -11.19
C SER A 85 9.01 26.91 -10.81
N LYS A 86 8.96 26.54 -9.51
CA LYS A 86 8.34 25.32 -8.97
C LYS A 86 8.92 24.01 -9.56
N ARG A 87 10.09 24.05 -10.22
CA ARG A 87 10.73 22.89 -10.86
C ARG A 87 11.49 22.04 -9.85
N TYR A 88 10.78 21.27 -9.03
CA TYR A 88 11.34 20.43 -7.97
C TYR A 88 12.44 19.46 -8.45
N LYS A 89 12.28 18.81 -9.60
CA LYS A 89 13.27 17.85 -10.13
C LYS A 89 14.63 18.51 -10.40
N PHE A 90 14.63 19.75 -10.88
CA PHE A 90 15.86 20.51 -11.08
C PHE A 90 16.52 20.85 -9.74
N PHE A 91 15.74 21.40 -8.81
CA PHE A 91 16.22 21.73 -7.47
C PHE A 91 16.83 20.51 -6.76
N CYS A 92 16.12 19.38 -6.75
CA CYS A 92 16.61 18.14 -6.15
C CYS A 92 17.95 17.69 -6.77
N ARG A 93 18.04 17.65 -8.10
CA ARG A 93 19.28 17.23 -8.80
C ARG A 93 20.43 18.18 -8.55
N SER A 94 20.19 19.49 -8.55
CA SER A 94 21.25 20.49 -8.29
C SER A 94 21.81 20.37 -6.87
N GLN A 95 20.94 20.19 -5.86
CA GLN A 95 21.39 19.99 -4.49
C GLN A 95 22.18 18.70 -4.31
N LEU A 96 21.73 17.59 -4.89
CA LEU A 96 22.44 16.32 -4.86
C LEU A 96 23.81 16.40 -5.55
N PHE A 97 23.88 17.08 -6.68
CA PHE A 97 25.15 17.31 -7.38
C PHE A 97 26.12 18.15 -6.57
N LEU A 98 25.66 19.25 -6.01
CA LEU A 98 26.48 20.14 -5.20
C LEU A 98 27.05 19.43 -3.97
N ILE A 99 26.22 18.66 -3.24
CA ILE A 99 26.68 17.94 -2.04
C ILE A 99 27.56 16.73 -2.37
N LEU A 100 27.46 16.19 -3.60
CA LEU A 100 28.34 15.13 -4.07
C LEU A 100 29.74 15.65 -4.40
N VAL A 101 29.80 16.75 -5.18
CA VAL A 101 31.05 17.20 -5.80
C VAL A 101 31.84 18.12 -4.88
N LEU A 102 31.18 19.00 -4.14
CA LEU A 102 31.89 19.98 -3.30
C LEU A 102 32.87 19.35 -2.29
N PRO A 103 32.45 18.34 -1.49
CA PRO A 103 33.35 17.74 -0.49
C PRO A 103 34.58 17.10 -1.13
N PHE A 104 34.43 16.51 -2.33
CA PHE A 104 35.56 15.97 -3.10
C PHE A 104 36.56 17.04 -3.50
N VAL A 105 36.09 18.13 -4.11
CA VAL A 105 36.98 19.25 -4.55
C VAL A 105 37.59 19.93 -3.35
N LEU A 106 36.85 20.14 -2.28
CA LEU A 106 37.35 20.76 -1.04
C LEU A 106 38.42 19.89 -0.37
N GLN A 107 38.23 18.57 -0.29
CA GLN A 107 39.22 17.64 0.25
C GLN A 107 40.54 17.73 -0.51
N TRP A 108 40.49 17.76 -1.84
CA TRP A 108 41.66 17.88 -2.68
C TRP A 108 42.37 19.23 -2.48
N SER A 109 41.63 20.33 -2.38
CA SER A 109 42.17 21.66 -2.12
C SER A 109 42.84 21.78 -0.76
N LEU A 110 42.44 20.98 0.23
CA LEU A 110 42.99 20.95 1.58
C LEU A 110 44.20 20.01 1.73
N GLY A 111 44.53 19.21 0.71
CA GLY A 111 45.67 18.30 0.72
C GLY A 111 45.36 16.86 1.08
N GLY A 112 44.14 16.39 0.87
CA GLY A 112 43.73 14.98 0.96
C GLY A 112 42.94 14.62 2.24
N PHE A 113 42.76 13.31 2.47
CA PHE A 113 41.90 12.79 3.54
C PHE A 113 42.29 13.31 4.94
N ALA A 114 43.53 13.11 5.33
CA ALA A 114 44.00 13.51 6.66
C ALA A 114 43.97 15.02 6.87
N ALA A 115 44.43 15.78 5.87
CA ALA A 115 44.56 17.24 5.97
C ALA A 115 43.19 17.96 5.99
N SER A 116 42.16 17.38 5.39
CA SER A 116 40.80 17.94 5.36
C SER A 116 39.90 17.49 6.51
N GLY A 117 40.38 16.58 7.38
CA GLY A 117 39.53 15.92 8.37
C GLY A 117 38.42 15.06 7.70
N SER A 118 38.76 14.39 6.59
CA SER A 118 37.89 13.48 5.85
C SER A 118 36.55 14.12 5.38
N VAL A 119 36.62 15.36 4.92
CA VAL A 119 35.43 16.14 4.50
C VAL A 119 34.61 15.46 3.40
N ILE A 120 35.22 14.55 2.61
CA ILE A 120 34.49 13.77 1.55
C ILE A 120 33.35 12.96 2.11
N ILE A 121 33.29 12.63 3.41
CA ILE A 121 32.21 11.89 4.04
C ILE A 121 30.83 12.56 3.81
N TRP A 122 30.81 13.89 3.62
CA TRP A 122 29.59 14.61 3.30
C TRP A 122 28.97 14.17 1.96
N SER A 123 29.78 13.70 1.02
CA SER A 123 29.30 13.25 -0.31
C SER A 123 28.37 12.03 -0.22
N ILE A 124 28.40 11.26 0.89
CA ILE A 124 27.48 10.14 1.13
C ILE A 124 26.01 10.59 1.26
N LEU A 125 25.79 11.86 1.61
CA LEU A 125 24.47 12.44 1.69
C LEU A 125 23.80 12.56 0.30
N ALA A 126 24.56 12.54 -0.80
CA ALA A 126 24.00 12.58 -2.14
C ALA A 126 23.24 11.30 -2.51
N PRO A 127 23.81 10.07 -2.42
CA PRO A 127 23.03 8.84 -2.67
C PRO A 127 21.90 8.63 -1.65
N ILE A 128 22.11 8.98 -0.37
CA ILE A 128 21.05 8.91 0.64
C ILE A 128 19.91 9.87 0.31
N GLY A 129 20.22 11.12 -0.03
CA GLY A 129 19.23 12.10 -0.47
C GLY A 129 18.54 11.70 -1.78
N ALA A 130 19.27 11.11 -2.73
CA ALA A 130 18.68 10.59 -3.96
C ALA A 130 17.66 9.48 -3.67
N LEU A 131 17.97 8.57 -2.72
CA LEU A 131 17.05 7.53 -2.28
C LEU A 131 15.75 8.13 -1.71
N MET A 132 15.86 9.15 -0.88
CA MET A 132 14.73 9.79 -0.21
C MET A 132 13.89 10.68 -1.14
N PHE A 133 14.56 11.49 -1.98
CA PHE A 133 13.90 12.55 -2.74
C PHE A 133 13.64 12.21 -4.20
N ALA A 134 14.42 11.29 -4.79
CA ALA A 134 14.30 10.90 -6.20
C ALA A 134 13.82 9.46 -6.42
N GLY A 135 13.84 8.62 -5.38
CA GLY A 135 13.41 7.21 -5.40
C GLY A 135 14.54 6.22 -5.67
N THR A 136 14.26 4.93 -5.39
CA THR A 136 15.26 3.84 -5.37
C THR A 136 16.02 3.69 -6.68
N THR A 137 15.33 3.64 -7.81
CA THR A 137 15.94 3.44 -9.14
C THR A 137 16.89 4.58 -9.52
N ARG A 138 16.57 5.81 -9.09
CA ARG A 138 17.36 6.99 -9.39
C ARG A 138 18.53 7.22 -8.41
N ALA A 139 18.54 6.54 -7.28
CA ALA A 139 19.62 6.62 -6.30
C ALA A 139 20.88 5.87 -6.73
N ILE A 140 20.74 4.78 -7.51
CA ILE A 140 21.83 3.92 -7.94
C ILE A 140 22.96 4.69 -8.67
N PRO A 141 22.69 5.55 -9.67
CA PRO A 141 23.74 6.32 -10.32
C PRO A 141 24.50 7.25 -9.36
N TRP A 142 23.80 7.84 -8.37
CA TRP A 142 24.44 8.70 -7.36
C TRP A 142 25.35 7.91 -6.43
N PHE A 143 24.97 6.68 -6.10
CA PHE A 143 25.82 5.81 -5.30
C PHE A 143 27.11 5.43 -6.04
N TRP A 144 27.03 5.06 -7.32
CA TRP A 144 28.21 4.77 -8.13
C TRP A 144 29.07 6.00 -8.34
N ALA A 145 28.47 7.19 -8.55
CA ALA A 145 29.21 8.45 -8.65
C ALA A 145 29.93 8.77 -7.34
N TYR A 146 29.32 8.54 -6.19
CA TYR A 146 29.97 8.68 -4.88
C TYR A 146 31.17 7.73 -4.74
N LEU A 147 31.01 6.45 -5.06
CA LEU A 147 32.10 5.48 -5.00
C LEU A 147 33.26 5.85 -5.95
N LEU A 148 32.94 6.28 -7.16
CA LEU A 148 33.94 6.75 -8.11
C LEU A 148 34.76 7.92 -7.57
N LEU A 149 34.09 8.94 -6.99
CA LEU A 149 34.77 10.08 -6.40
C LEU A 149 35.59 9.69 -5.17
N MET A 150 35.13 8.72 -4.38
CA MET A 150 35.88 8.18 -3.23
C MET A 150 37.17 7.50 -3.70
N VAL A 151 37.10 6.64 -4.71
CA VAL A 151 38.27 5.96 -5.28
C VAL A 151 39.23 6.97 -5.92
N LEU A 152 38.70 7.92 -6.71
CA LEU A 152 39.48 8.97 -7.33
C LEU A 152 40.20 9.85 -6.28
N SER A 153 39.52 10.15 -5.17
CA SER A 153 40.11 10.88 -4.04
C SER A 153 41.30 10.13 -3.43
N GLY A 154 41.20 8.80 -3.31
CA GLY A 154 42.31 7.95 -2.86
C GLY A 154 43.54 8.02 -3.80
N PHE A 155 43.34 7.99 -5.11
CA PHE A 155 44.41 8.11 -6.09
C PHE A 155 45.05 9.52 -6.09
N LEU A 156 44.26 10.54 -5.79
CA LEU A 156 44.74 11.94 -5.74
C LEU A 156 45.42 12.30 -4.42
N ASP A 157 45.20 11.53 -3.36
CA ASP A 157 45.71 11.81 -2.01
C ASP A 157 47.27 11.86 -1.98
N GLY A 158 47.95 11.08 -2.82
CA GLY A 158 49.39 11.09 -2.97
C GLY A 158 49.97 12.31 -3.74
N ARG A 159 49.10 13.04 -4.48
CA ARG A 159 49.48 14.20 -5.29
C ARG A 159 49.16 15.51 -4.56
N LYS A 160 49.85 15.75 -3.46
CA LYS A 160 49.61 16.94 -2.61
C LYS A 160 49.87 18.23 -3.37
N LEU A 161 48.89 19.14 -3.41
CA LEU A 161 49.21 20.54 -3.64
C LEU A 161 50.12 21.00 -2.52
N SER A 162 51.24 21.61 -2.87
CA SER A 162 52.25 22.14 -1.93
C SER A 162 51.67 23.30 -1.11
N GLN A 163 50.84 22.99 -0.14
CA GLN A 163 50.31 23.99 0.79
C GLN A 163 50.74 23.65 2.22
N PRO A 164 51.04 24.66 3.07
CA PRO A 164 51.37 24.40 4.47
C PRO A 164 50.25 23.66 5.17
N ALA A 165 50.55 22.68 6.05
CA ALA A 165 49.54 21.91 6.77
C ALA A 165 48.66 22.82 7.66
N LEU A 166 47.38 22.48 7.82
CA LEU A 166 46.51 23.11 8.82
C LEU A 166 47.05 22.80 10.24
N PRO A 167 46.82 23.63 11.22
CA PRO A 167 47.14 23.33 12.61
C PRO A 167 46.52 22.00 13.04
N PRO A 168 47.23 21.10 13.72
CA PRO A 168 46.74 19.78 14.11
C PRO A 168 45.40 19.80 14.86
N LEU A 169 45.22 20.79 15.74
CA LEU A 169 43.96 20.96 16.48
C LEU A 169 42.76 21.22 15.53
N ILE A 170 42.96 22.02 14.47
CA ILE A 170 41.90 22.31 13.49
C ILE A 170 41.54 21.07 12.69
N ILE A 171 42.55 20.25 12.31
CA ILE A 171 42.31 18.98 11.61
C ILE A 171 41.46 18.03 12.49
N ILE A 172 41.80 17.90 13.78
CA ILE A 172 41.07 17.07 14.72
C ILE A 172 39.62 17.56 14.90
N ILE A 173 39.44 18.86 15.11
CA ILE A 173 38.12 19.48 15.25
C ILE A 173 37.29 19.23 13.97
N SER A 174 37.89 19.50 12.79
CA SER A 174 37.23 19.27 11.51
C SER A 174 36.80 17.80 11.33
N PHE A 175 37.67 16.84 11.70
CA PHE A 175 37.38 15.42 11.62
C PHE A 175 36.19 15.03 12.50
N VAL A 176 36.19 15.44 13.78
CA VAL A 176 35.09 15.16 14.72
C VAL A 176 33.79 15.81 14.23
N MET A 177 33.85 17.06 13.78
CA MET A 177 32.69 17.78 13.27
C MET A 177 32.15 17.16 12.00
N ASN A 178 32.97 16.74 11.03
CA ASN A 178 32.53 16.12 9.78
C ASN A 178 31.82 14.77 10.06
N ILE A 179 32.45 13.90 10.85
CA ILE A 179 31.84 12.59 11.17
C ILE A 179 30.60 12.80 12.02
N GLY A 180 30.66 13.63 13.08
CA GLY A 180 29.52 13.84 13.97
C GLY A 180 28.31 14.45 13.24
N ALA A 181 28.52 15.47 12.42
CA ALA A 181 27.44 16.12 11.69
C ALA A 181 26.80 15.19 10.64
N VAL A 182 27.62 14.47 9.84
CA VAL A 182 27.10 13.52 8.86
C VAL A 182 26.34 12.38 9.56
N SER A 183 26.88 11.82 10.65
CA SER A 183 26.21 10.78 11.42
C SER A 183 24.87 11.25 11.98
N ALA A 184 24.83 12.48 12.54
CA ALA A 184 23.59 13.06 13.05
C ALA A 184 22.54 13.23 11.94
N ILE A 185 22.94 13.74 10.77
CA ILE A 185 22.04 13.88 9.61
C ILE A 185 21.54 12.53 9.14
N VAL A 186 22.42 11.52 9.01
CA VAL A 186 22.03 10.17 8.57
C VAL A 186 21.03 9.55 9.55
N ILE A 187 21.29 9.63 10.87
CA ILE A 187 20.36 9.13 11.88
C ILE A 187 19.01 9.86 11.82
N PHE A 188 19.03 11.18 11.65
CA PHE A 188 17.79 11.96 11.49
C PHE A 188 16.99 11.52 10.26
N LEU A 189 17.65 11.36 9.11
CA LEU A 189 17.02 10.92 7.88
C LEU A 189 16.46 9.48 7.99
N LEU A 190 17.22 8.58 8.61
CA LEU A 190 16.78 7.21 8.85
C LEU A 190 15.54 7.16 9.78
N LYS A 191 15.60 7.87 10.91
CA LYS A 191 14.44 7.99 11.83
C LYS A 191 13.20 8.52 11.12
N PHE A 192 13.39 9.56 10.31
CA PHE A 192 12.28 10.13 9.53
C PHE A 192 11.70 9.11 8.55
N PHE A 193 12.55 8.39 7.81
CA PHE A 193 12.11 7.38 6.85
C PHE A 193 11.38 6.21 7.51
N VAL A 194 11.93 5.69 8.62
CA VAL A 194 11.29 4.60 9.38
C VAL A 194 9.92 5.05 9.89
N HIS A 195 9.82 6.24 10.48
CA HIS A 195 8.55 6.73 10.99
C HIS A 195 7.49 6.97 9.89
N ALA A 196 7.89 7.52 8.75
CA ALA A 196 6.99 7.69 7.61
C ALA A 196 6.48 6.34 7.06
N ARG A 197 7.35 5.33 7.01
CA ARG A 197 6.99 3.96 6.62
C ARG A 197 6.00 3.34 7.62
N GLU A 198 6.26 3.46 8.91
CA GLU A 198 5.38 2.93 9.96
C GLU A 198 3.98 3.55 9.88
N GLN A 199 3.89 4.86 9.64
CA GLN A 199 2.61 5.54 9.47
C GLN A 199 1.85 5.04 8.23
N ALA A 200 2.53 4.88 7.09
CA ALA A 200 1.92 4.36 5.86
C ALA A 200 1.43 2.91 6.03
N MET A 201 2.20 2.05 6.70
CA MET A 201 1.78 0.68 7.00
C MET A 201 0.59 0.64 7.96
N ALA A 202 0.58 1.46 9.01
CA ALA A 202 -0.54 1.53 9.95
C ALA A 202 -1.83 2.01 9.29
N GLU A 203 -1.76 2.93 8.32
CA GLU A 203 -2.93 3.38 7.55
C GLU A 203 -3.45 2.27 6.64
N LEU A 204 -2.56 1.57 5.92
CA LEU A 204 -2.93 0.42 5.09
C LEU A 204 -3.60 -0.69 5.92
N ASP A 205 -3.06 -1.00 7.10
CA ASP A 205 -3.65 -1.97 8.02
C ASP A 205 -5.04 -1.56 8.53
N ARG A 206 -5.27 -0.27 8.71
CA ARG A 206 -6.60 0.25 9.07
C ARG A 206 -7.60 0.07 7.94
N GLU A 207 -7.22 0.40 6.70
CA GLU A 207 -8.07 0.22 5.53
C GLU A 207 -8.39 -1.26 5.29
N HIS A 208 -7.41 -2.16 5.38
CA HIS A 208 -7.63 -3.60 5.27
C HIS A 208 -8.60 -4.12 6.35
N ARG A 209 -8.48 -3.63 7.60
CA ARG A 209 -9.40 -4.02 8.68
C ARG A 209 -10.82 -3.57 8.41
N LYS A 210 -11.04 -2.34 7.91
CA LYS A 210 -12.38 -1.86 7.55
C LYS A 210 -13.04 -2.73 6.47
N VAL A 211 -12.28 -3.05 5.40
CA VAL A 211 -12.77 -3.91 4.31
C VAL A 211 -13.15 -5.29 4.86
N ARG A 212 -12.29 -5.91 5.66
CA ARG A 212 -12.56 -7.21 6.27
C ARG A 212 -13.78 -7.21 7.17
N GLN A 213 -13.97 -6.16 7.97
CA GLN A 213 -15.17 -6.01 8.80
C GLN A 213 -16.45 -5.91 7.97
N SER A 214 -16.42 -5.15 6.86
CA SER A 214 -17.56 -5.04 5.96
C SER A 214 -17.91 -6.37 5.30
N LEU A 215 -16.91 -7.14 4.87
CA LEU A 215 -17.08 -8.49 4.30
C LEU A 215 -17.64 -9.46 5.34
N SER A 216 -17.13 -9.44 6.58
CA SER A 216 -17.65 -10.29 7.68
C SER A 216 -19.12 -10.01 7.99
N LEU A 217 -19.54 -8.74 7.96
CA LEU A 217 -20.95 -8.38 8.12
C LEU A 217 -21.80 -8.87 6.95
N ALA A 218 -21.31 -8.77 5.71
CA ALA A 218 -22.00 -9.28 4.53
C ALA A 218 -22.19 -10.82 4.62
N MET A 219 -21.15 -11.56 5.06
CA MET A 219 -21.19 -12.98 5.34
C MET A 219 -22.27 -13.32 6.39
N GLU A 220 -22.28 -12.60 7.51
CA GLU A 220 -23.30 -12.83 8.56
C GLU A 220 -24.73 -12.64 8.04
N VAL A 221 -24.97 -11.60 7.26
CA VAL A 221 -26.28 -11.36 6.64
C VAL A 221 -26.62 -12.49 5.67
N GLN A 222 -25.68 -12.93 4.83
CA GLN A 222 -25.91 -14.04 3.89
C GLN A 222 -26.21 -15.35 4.59
N GLN A 223 -25.45 -15.70 5.63
CA GLN A 223 -25.68 -16.90 6.44
C GLN A 223 -27.09 -16.91 7.07
N ASN A 224 -27.56 -15.75 7.49
CA ASN A 224 -28.91 -15.61 8.03
C ASN A 224 -30.03 -15.79 6.98
N LEU A 225 -29.70 -15.73 5.69
CA LEU A 225 -30.66 -16.04 4.61
C LEU A 225 -30.86 -17.53 4.43
N LEU A 226 -29.87 -18.37 4.72
CA LEU A 226 -29.99 -19.83 4.59
C LEU A 226 -30.83 -20.43 5.71
N PRO A 227 -31.33 -21.68 5.56
CA PRO A 227 -32.12 -22.37 6.58
C PRO A 227 -31.34 -22.47 7.91
N ARG A 228 -31.98 -22.06 9.01
CA ARG A 228 -31.41 -22.16 10.36
C ARG A 228 -31.56 -23.54 10.99
N GLY A 229 -32.27 -24.47 10.35
CA GLY A 229 -32.48 -25.80 10.84
C GLY A 229 -33.15 -26.69 9.81
N ASN A 230 -33.19 -27.98 10.09
CA ASN A 230 -33.76 -28.98 9.22
C ASN A 230 -35.28 -29.05 9.41
N PRO A 231 -36.06 -29.25 8.33
CA PRO A 231 -37.50 -29.40 8.43
C PRO A 231 -37.87 -30.77 9.04
N SER A 232 -38.86 -30.77 9.91
CA SER A 232 -39.41 -32.01 10.44
C SER A 232 -40.59 -32.45 9.56
N VAL A 233 -40.40 -33.52 8.80
CA VAL A 233 -41.45 -34.11 7.94
C VAL A 233 -41.61 -35.57 8.31
N ARG A 234 -42.84 -35.99 8.58
CA ARG A 234 -43.13 -37.37 9.01
C ARG A 234 -42.62 -38.39 7.98
N GLY A 235 -41.73 -39.29 8.40
CA GLY A 235 -41.18 -40.37 7.57
C GLY A 235 -40.01 -39.95 6.68
N LEU A 236 -39.49 -38.76 6.86
CA LEU A 236 -38.26 -38.26 6.22
C LEU A 236 -37.30 -37.74 7.28
N ASP A 237 -36.03 -38.11 7.14
CA ASP A 237 -34.91 -37.46 7.85
C ASP A 237 -34.18 -36.57 6.86
N ILE A 238 -34.16 -35.28 7.14
CA ILE A 238 -33.66 -34.27 6.19
C ILE A 238 -32.60 -33.42 6.89
N ALA A 239 -31.42 -33.31 6.28
CA ALA A 239 -30.35 -32.47 6.76
C ALA A 239 -29.74 -31.64 5.61
N GLY A 240 -29.38 -30.39 5.90
CA GLY A 240 -28.70 -29.51 4.98
C GLY A 240 -27.68 -28.67 5.70
N LYS A 241 -26.54 -28.45 5.05
CA LYS A 241 -25.44 -27.60 5.58
C LYS A 241 -24.69 -26.94 4.42
N SER A 242 -24.36 -25.69 4.55
CA SER A 242 -23.39 -24.98 3.71
C SER A 242 -22.11 -24.78 4.46
N ALA A 243 -20.97 -24.93 3.77
CA ALA A 243 -19.64 -24.63 4.30
C ALA A 243 -18.94 -23.66 3.35
N TYR A 244 -18.62 -22.48 3.85
CA TYR A 244 -17.99 -21.43 3.05
C TYR A 244 -16.48 -21.61 3.04
N CYS A 245 -15.85 -21.40 1.90
CA CYS A 245 -14.38 -21.32 1.76
C CYS A 245 -13.88 -19.88 1.86
N ASP A 246 -14.68 -18.90 1.47
CA ASP A 246 -14.40 -17.45 1.51
C ASP A 246 -15.40 -16.72 2.42
N GLU A 247 -15.25 -15.37 2.55
CA GLU A 247 -16.15 -14.54 3.36
C GLU A 247 -17.61 -14.56 2.83
N THR A 248 -17.82 -14.71 1.51
CA THR A 248 -19.16 -14.84 0.90
C THR A 248 -19.14 -15.86 -0.24
N GLY A 249 -20.24 -16.59 -0.48
CA GLY A 249 -20.30 -17.64 -1.49
C GLY A 249 -21.53 -17.56 -2.40
N GLY A 250 -21.47 -18.30 -3.53
CA GLY A 250 -22.57 -18.51 -4.48
C GLY A 250 -23.52 -19.63 -4.09
N ASP A 251 -23.07 -20.52 -3.21
CA ASP A 251 -23.82 -21.71 -2.79
C ASP A 251 -25.15 -21.38 -2.14
N TYR A 252 -26.18 -22.09 -2.55
CA TYR A 252 -27.54 -21.94 -2.07
C TYR A 252 -28.18 -23.31 -1.80
N TYR A 253 -28.80 -23.46 -0.64
CA TYR A 253 -29.77 -24.49 -0.40
C TYR A 253 -30.97 -23.96 0.37
N ASP A 254 -32.13 -24.57 0.19
CA ASP A 254 -33.34 -24.16 0.91
C ASP A 254 -34.34 -25.29 1.08
N PHE A 255 -35.13 -25.18 2.14
CA PHE A 255 -36.30 -26.01 2.40
C PHE A 255 -37.53 -25.11 2.28
N LEU A 256 -38.30 -25.32 1.20
CA LEU A 256 -39.45 -24.49 0.92
C LEU A 256 -40.71 -25.14 1.51
N LYS A 257 -41.53 -24.33 2.16
CA LYS A 257 -42.78 -24.81 2.75
C LYS A 257 -43.80 -25.15 1.62
N SER A 258 -44.41 -26.32 1.69
CA SER A 258 -45.62 -26.61 0.92
C SER A 258 -46.79 -25.84 1.55
N GLU A 259 -47.78 -25.48 0.72
CA GLU A 259 -48.99 -24.77 1.15
C GLU A 259 -49.82 -25.52 2.23
N SER A 260 -49.61 -26.83 2.36
CA SER A 260 -50.25 -27.63 3.39
C SER A 260 -49.26 -28.51 4.14
N PRO A 261 -48.88 -28.14 5.38
CA PRO A 261 -48.04 -28.97 6.23
C PRO A 261 -48.58 -30.36 6.50
N ALA A 262 -49.91 -30.53 6.34
CA ALA A 262 -50.62 -31.82 6.53
C ALA A 262 -50.37 -32.82 5.40
N THR A 263 -49.90 -32.36 4.22
CA THR A 263 -49.75 -33.26 3.05
C THR A 263 -48.45 -34.05 3.04
N GLY A 264 -47.51 -33.77 3.97
CA GLY A 264 -46.21 -34.48 4.00
C GLY A 264 -45.32 -34.19 2.78
N THR A 265 -45.55 -33.09 2.10
CA THR A 265 -44.76 -32.65 0.95
C THR A 265 -43.68 -31.69 1.40
N VAL A 266 -42.44 -31.91 0.96
CA VAL A 266 -41.30 -31.01 1.17
C VAL A 266 -40.63 -30.67 -0.17
N ARG A 267 -40.27 -29.44 -0.34
CA ARG A 267 -39.49 -28.95 -1.50
C ARG A 267 -38.07 -28.60 -1.05
N VAL A 268 -37.09 -29.14 -1.74
CA VAL A 268 -35.70 -28.91 -1.47
C VAL A 268 -35.05 -28.30 -2.72
N VAL A 269 -34.20 -27.31 -2.52
CA VAL A 269 -33.47 -26.63 -3.59
C VAL A 269 -32.01 -26.60 -3.23
N VAL A 270 -31.18 -26.92 -4.21
CA VAL A 270 -29.71 -26.73 -4.14
C VAL A 270 -29.28 -26.01 -5.40
N GLY A 271 -28.37 -25.07 -5.30
CA GLY A 271 -27.86 -24.32 -6.44
C GLY A 271 -26.52 -23.70 -6.15
N ASP A 272 -25.79 -23.37 -7.20
CA ASP A 272 -24.50 -22.69 -7.13
C ASP A 272 -24.40 -21.61 -8.19
N VAL A 273 -23.96 -20.43 -7.77
CA VAL A 273 -23.73 -19.28 -8.64
C VAL A 273 -22.28 -19.28 -9.08
N SER A 274 -22.06 -19.16 -10.37
CA SER A 274 -20.74 -19.05 -10.97
C SER A 274 -19.92 -17.95 -10.32
N ASP A 275 -18.59 -18.16 -10.22
CA ASP A 275 -17.68 -17.24 -9.52
C ASP A 275 -17.84 -17.28 -7.99
N HIS A 276 -17.18 -16.34 -7.30
CA HIS A 276 -17.20 -16.23 -5.84
C HIS A 276 -17.24 -14.75 -5.39
N GLY A 277 -17.35 -14.52 -4.09
CA GLY A 277 -17.35 -13.20 -3.48
C GLY A 277 -18.69 -12.48 -3.54
N ILE A 278 -18.68 -11.17 -3.34
CA ILE A 278 -19.88 -10.33 -3.18
C ILE A 278 -20.86 -10.45 -4.37
N PRO A 279 -20.42 -10.41 -5.65
CA PRO A 279 -21.38 -10.49 -6.77
C PRO A 279 -22.15 -11.79 -6.79
N SER A 280 -21.49 -12.94 -6.55
CA SER A 280 -22.15 -14.25 -6.50
C SER A 280 -23.09 -14.36 -5.29
N ALA A 281 -22.69 -13.79 -4.15
CA ALA A 281 -23.54 -13.72 -2.95
C ALA A 281 -24.83 -12.90 -3.18
N LEU A 282 -24.74 -11.79 -3.91
CA LEU A 282 -25.91 -10.96 -4.24
C LEU A 282 -26.85 -11.68 -5.22
N LEU A 283 -26.30 -12.35 -6.24
CA LEU A 283 -27.10 -13.12 -7.19
C LEU A 283 -27.77 -14.30 -6.49
N MET A 284 -27.07 -15.01 -5.59
CA MET A 284 -27.66 -16.05 -4.75
C MET A 284 -28.86 -15.54 -3.92
N ALA A 285 -28.69 -14.35 -3.29
CA ALA A 285 -29.77 -13.75 -2.50
C ALA A 285 -30.99 -13.39 -3.35
N THR A 286 -30.77 -12.88 -4.58
CA THR A 286 -31.82 -12.60 -5.56
C THR A 286 -32.51 -13.86 -6.00
N ALA A 287 -31.76 -14.92 -6.36
CA ALA A 287 -32.30 -16.23 -6.74
C ALA A 287 -33.17 -16.80 -5.62
N ARG A 288 -32.66 -16.80 -4.38
CA ARG A 288 -33.39 -17.22 -3.20
C ARG A 288 -34.74 -16.49 -3.05
N ALA A 289 -34.69 -15.15 -3.14
CA ALA A 289 -35.88 -14.32 -2.98
C ALA A 289 -36.93 -14.67 -4.05
N THR A 290 -36.52 -14.80 -5.31
CA THR A 290 -37.37 -15.13 -6.45
C THR A 290 -37.95 -16.54 -6.31
N ILE A 291 -37.12 -17.54 -5.99
CA ILE A 291 -37.56 -18.93 -5.80
C ILE A 291 -38.58 -19.01 -4.65
N ARG A 292 -38.31 -18.40 -3.51
CA ARG A 292 -39.23 -18.40 -2.37
C ARG A 292 -40.58 -17.73 -2.70
N GLN A 293 -40.53 -16.56 -3.36
CA GLN A 293 -41.73 -15.83 -3.77
C GLN A 293 -42.56 -16.66 -4.77
N ARG A 294 -41.89 -17.25 -5.78
CA ARG A 294 -42.59 -18.01 -6.81
C ARG A 294 -43.15 -19.34 -6.27
N SER A 295 -42.39 -19.99 -5.38
CA SER A 295 -42.81 -21.26 -4.74
C SER A 295 -43.97 -21.10 -3.74
N SER A 296 -44.29 -19.87 -3.30
CA SER A 296 -45.47 -19.57 -2.48
C SER A 296 -46.76 -19.37 -3.29
N ARG A 297 -46.69 -19.48 -4.62
CA ARG A 297 -47.84 -19.39 -5.52
C ARG A 297 -48.11 -20.75 -6.20
N PRO A 298 -49.34 -21.04 -6.62
CA PRO A 298 -49.63 -22.24 -7.37
C PRO A 298 -48.79 -22.35 -8.64
N GLY A 299 -48.37 -23.56 -8.99
CA GLY A 299 -47.60 -23.85 -10.20
C GLY A 299 -46.74 -25.09 -10.06
N SER A 300 -46.32 -25.62 -11.20
CA SER A 300 -45.39 -26.74 -11.32
C SER A 300 -43.95 -26.32 -11.02
N ILE A 301 -43.07 -27.28 -10.72
CA ILE A 301 -41.64 -27.07 -10.57
C ILE A 301 -41.06 -26.38 -11.82
N ALA A 302 -41.48 -26.83 -13.02
CA ALA A 302 -41.00 -26.25 -14.29
C ALA A 302 -41.36 -24.77 -14.44
N GLU A 303 -42.56 -24.36 -14.07
CA GLU A 303 -42.97 -22.94 -14.08
C GLU A 303 -42.18 -22.12 -13.08
N ILE A 304 -41.96 -22.66 -11.87
CA ILE A 304 -41.17 -21.96 -10.82
C ILE A 304 -39.75 -21.71 -11.32
N VAL A 305 -39.08 -22.73 -11.85
CA VAL A 305 -37.68 -22.60 -12.33
C VAL A 305 -37.61 -21.73 -13.58
N THR A 306 -38.57 -21.83 -14.51
CA THR A 306 -38.61 -20.98 -15.72
C THR A 306 -38.77 -19.49 -15.37
N ASP A 307 -39.68 -19.17 -14.45
CA ASP A 307 -39.90 -17.79 -14.00
C ASP A 307 -38.66 -17.23 -13.26
N THR A 308 -38.04 -18.09 -12.44
CA THR A 308 -36.78 -17.74 -11.78
C THR A 308 -35.66 -17.48 -12.79
N ASN A 309 -35.48 -18.38 -13.77
CA ASN A 309 -34.47 -18.22 -14.82
C ASN A 309 -34.68 -16.93 -15.62
N ARG A 310 -35.94 -16.63 -15.99
CA ARG A 310 -36.25 -15.38 -16.71
C ARG A 310 -35.84 -14.14 -15.92
N GLN A 311 -36.13 -14.12 -14.62
CA GLN A 311 -35.75 -13.00 -13.76
C GLN A 311 -34.23 -12.90 -13.62
N LEU A 312 -33.52 -13.99 -13.31
CA LEU A 312 -32.08 -13.98 -13.15
C LEU A 312 -31.37 -13.63 -14.43
N THR A 313 -31.83 -14.12 -15.60
CA THR A 313 -31.22 -13.74 -16.89
C THR A 313 -31.32 -12.25 -17.14
N ALA A 314 -32.45 -11.62 -16.84
CA ALA A 314 -32.60 -10.18 -16.95
C ALA A 314 -31.68 -9.40 -16.01
N ASP A 315 -31.43 -9.93 -14.78
CA ASP A 315 -30.59 -9.26 -13.78
C ASP A 315 -29.08 -9.37 -14.10
N VAL A 316 -28.65 -10.38 -14.89
CA VAL A 316 -27.23 -10.66 -15.16
C VAL A 316 -26.82 -10.49 -16.62
N GLU A 317 -27.68 -9.95 -17.48
CA GLU A 317 -27.54 -9.89 -18.95
C GLU A 317 -26.16 -9.45 -19.42
N ASP A 318 -25.53 -8.51 -18.74
CA ASP A 318 -24.20 -7.97 -19.07
C ASP A 318 -23.05 -8.60 -18.27
N SER A 319 -23.32 -9.44 -17.28
CA SER A 319 -22.30 -9.91 -16.33
C SER A 319 -21.68 -11.27 -16.70
N GLY A 320 -22.35 -12.04 -17.57
CA GLY A 320 -21.96 -13.40 -17.92
C GLY A 320 -22.07 -14.41 -16.77
N ARG A 321 -22.65 -14.03 -15.62
CA ARG A 321 -22.88 -14.93 -14.49
C ARG A 321 -24.11 -15.79 -14.71
N PHE A 322 -24.11 -16.95 -14.10
CA PHE A 322 -25.25 -17.87 -14.11
C PHE A 322 -25.34 -18.60 -12.78
N MET A 323 -26.47 -19.27 -12.57
CA MET A 323 -26.71 -20.16 -11.43
C MET A 323 -27.11 -21.52 -11.94
N THR A 324 -26.47 -22.57 -11.43
CA THR A 324 -26.96 -23.94 -11.57
C THR A 324 -27.95 -24.23 -10.46
N LEU A 325 -29.00 -25.04 -10.76
CA LEU A 325 -30.06 -25.31 -9.80
C LEU A 325 -30.58 -26.74 -9.92
N PHE A 326 -30.70 -27.41 -8.77
CA PHE A 326 -31.46 -28.66 -8.64
C PHE A 326 -32.65 -28.41 -7.72
N TYR A 327 -33.86 -28.60 -8.23
CA TYR A 327 -35.11 -28.39 -7.49
C TYR A 327 -35.85 -29.71 -7.38
N THR A 328 -36.22 -30.10 -6.16
CA THR A 328 -36.99 -31.36 -5.94
C THR A 328 -38.18 -31.15 -5.03
N GLU A 329 -39.26 -31.91 -5.32
CA GLU A 329 -40.45 -32.03 -4.49
C GLU A 329 -40.65 -33.49 -4.11
N ILE A 330 -40.64 -33.76 -2.81
CA ILE A 330 -40.84 -35.08 -2.23
C ILE A 330 -42.26 -35.10 -1.68
N ASN A 331 -43.12 -35.96 -2.29
CA ASN A 331 -44.49 -36.15 -1.87
C ASN A 331 -44.60 -37.51 -1.15
N ARG A 332 -44.54 -37.46 0.18
CA ARG A 332 -44.53 -38.67 1.01
C ARG A 332 -45.82 -39.48 0.98
N PRO A 333 -47.06 -38.92 1.01
CA PRO A 333 -48.29 -39.68 0.88
C PRO A 333 -48.41 -40.48 -0.42
N GLY A 334 -47.93 -39.90 -1.53
CA GLY A 334 -47.88 -40.55 -2.83
C GLY A 334 -46.64 -41.37 -3.11
N ASN A 335 -45.64 -41.29 -2.25
CA ASN A 335 -44.30 -41.86 -2.44
C ASN A 335 -43.67 -41.50 -3.79
N HIS A 336 -43.87 -40.24 -4.21
CA HIS A 336 -43.37 -39.69 -5.47
C HIS A 336 -42.27 -38.66 -5.22
N LEU A 337 -41.24 -38.69 -6.08
CA LEU A 337 -40.21 -37.70 -6.20
C LEU A 337 -40.33 -37.02 -7.56
N HIS A 338 -40.51 -35.71 -7.56
CA HIS A 338 -40.46 -34.89 -8.75
C HIS A 338 -39.25 -33.99 -8.68
N TRP A 339 -38.45 -33.91 -9.74
CA TRP A 339 -37.28 -33.04 -9.77
C TRP A 339 -37.13 -32.33 -11.11
N LEU A 340 -36.32 -31.29 -11.12
CA LEU A 340 -35.84 -30.56 -12.28
C LEU A 340 -34.40 -30.19 -12.04
N ASN A 341 -33.53 -30.56 -12.99
CA ASN A 341 -32.11 -30.14 -13.01
C ASN A 341 -31.91 -29.04 -14.05
N ALA A 342 -31.41 -27.88 -13.61
CA ALA A 342 -31.09 -26.75 -14.44
C ALA A 342 -29.54 -26.54 -14.43
N GLY A 343 -28.84 -27.52 -14.99
CA GLY A 343 -27.36 -27.48 -15.16
C GLY A 343 -26.54 -27.70 -13.88
N HIS A 344 -27.18 -28.20 -12.81
CA HIS A 344 -26.47 -28.53 -11.57
C HIS A 344 -25.93 -29.97 -11.63
N GLU A 345 -24.98 -30.32 -10.77
CA GLU A 345 -24.50 -31.69 -10.62
C GLU A 345 -25.71 -32.63 -10.30
N PRO A 346 -25.73 -33.87 -10.83
CA PRO A 346 -26.80 -34.80 -10.59
C PRO A 346 -26.99 -35.15 -9.11
N ALA A 347 -28.23 -35.23 -8.67
CA ALA A 347 -28.51 -35.80 -7.34
C ALA A 347 -28.29 -37.28 -7.33
N ILE A 348 -27.81 -37.84 -6.24
CA ILE A 348 -27.48 -39.24 -6.08
C ILE A 348 -28.53 -39.90 -5.17
N ILE A 349 -29.17 -40.98 -5.63
CA ILE A 349 -30.02 -41.85 -4.83
C ILE A 349 -29.20 -43.08 -4.45
N TYR A 350 -29.21 -43.43 -3.17
CA TYR A 350 -28.64 -44.67 -2.67
C TYR A 350 -29.76 -45.63 -2.30
N ASP A 351 -29.75 -46.84 -2.91
CA ASP A 351 -30.63 -47.93 -2.53
C ASP A 351 -29.89 -48.89 -1.59
N PRO A 352 -30.29 -48.98 -0.31
CA PRO A 352 -29.64 -49.85 0.65
C PRO A 352 -29.94 -51.33 0.46
N VAL A 353 -30.96 -51.68 -0.35
CA VAL A 353 -31.34 -53.10 -0.60
C VAL A 353 -30.42 -53.69 -1.65
N SER A 354 -30.13 -52.95 -2.72
CA SER A 354 -29.23 -53.37 -3.80
C SER A 354 -27.79 -52.90 -3.61
N ASP A 355 -27.50 -52.09 -2.59
CA ASP A 355 -26.21 -51.42 -2.36
C ASP A 355 -25.72 -50.68 -3.61
N SER A 356 -26.60 -49.95 -4.23
CA SER A 356 -26.31 -49.26 -5.50
C SER A 356 -26.67 -47.77 -5.47
N PHE A 357 -26.01 -47.00 -6.34
CA PHE A 357 -26.23 -45.58 -6.53
C PHE A 357 -26.87 -45.35 -7.91
N GLU A 358 -27.83 -44.45 -7.97
CA GLU A 358 -28.45 -43.95 -9.19
C GLU A 358 -28.35 -42.44 -9.24
N GLU A 359 -28.01 -41.88 -10.41
CA GLU A 359 -27.94 -40.44 -10.64
C GLU A 359 -29.23 -39.91 -11.26
N LEU A 360 -29.74 -38.81 -10.72
CA LEU A 360 -30.89 -38.09 -11.26
C LEU A 360 -30.37 -36.90 -12.11
N HIS A 361 -30.41 -37.07 -13.43
CA HIS A 361 -29.96 -36.04 -14.38
C HIS A 361 -31.06 -35.03 -14.73
#